data_56ccaa95af56cce0a3b2fdefac849352
#
_entry.id   56ccaa95af56cce0a3b2fdefac849352
#
_cell.length_a   1.000
_cell.length_b   1.000
_cell.length_c   1.000
_cell.angle_alpha   90.00
_cell.angle_beta   90.00
_cell.angle_gamma   90.00
#
_symmetry.space_group_name_H-M   'P 1'
#
loop_
_entity.id
_entity.type
_entity.pdbx_description
1 polymer ?
#
loop_
_entity_poly.entity_id
_entity_poly.type
_entity_poly.pdbx_seq_one_letter_code
_entity_poly.pdbx_strand_id
1 'polypeptide(L)'
;VPSTRALIHAPWSASKVSTALRCPRLFYFKYVEKIAEPEPMPEARIGKAIHVALEHALQGTPPTEAAAKARAVLTDEHEQARFDTLTVGVGPFTERINKFRRQRRVQRQVVEFALAVREDLTSTAFYAGDAYYRGIIDVAYLYDQQHLAIVDHKTGVRLPPVMMRDQLDGYLVLSAAWWRSARTFWLGIHWVASRAVEWSPPVTLAEISDRMAPNLLDNIEAAALAVDDGPRTNPGPWCDRCAYRKLCPASQERWEPVDYDDDED
;
A
#
# COMPACT_ATOMS: atom_id res chain seq x y z
N VAL A 1 -22.82 10.78 2.00
CA VAL A 1 -22.34 11.59 0.84
C VAL A 1 -21.07 12.28 1.28
N PRO A 2 -19.92 12.06 0.58
CA PRO A 2 -18.68 12.75 0.89
C PRO A 2 -18.83 14.26 0.85
N SER A 3 -18.01 14.94 1.63
CA SER A 3 -17.98 16.39 1.61
C SER A 3 -17.37 16.91 0.30
N THR A 4 -17.70 18.15 -0.04
CA THR A 4 -17.07 18.85 -1.18
C THR A 4 -15.55 18.87 -1.05
N ARG A 5 -15.01 18.94 0.18
CA ARG A 5 -13.56 18.90 0.48
C ARG A 5 -12.93 17.58 0.05
N ALA A 6 -13.57 16.46 0.37
CA ALA A 6 -13.07 15.14 -0.03
C ALA A 6 -13.04 15.00 -1.54
N LEU A 7 -14.00 15.56 -2.27
CA LEU A 7 -14.06 15.53 -3.74
C LEU A 7 -12.97 16.38 -4.41
N ILE A 8 -12.60 17.54 -3.84
CA ILE A 8 -11.54 18.41 -4.40
C ILE A 8 -10.20 17.66 -4.54
N HIS A 9 -9.91 16.77 -3.60
CA HIS A 9 -8.65 16.03 -3.57
C HIS A 9 -8.76 14.61 -4.13
N ALA A 10 -9.91 14.18 -4.66
CA ALA A 10 -10.06 12.87 -5.28
C ALA A 10 -9.18 12.75 -6.55
N PRO A 11 -8.77 11.53 -6.97
CA PRO A 11 -8.94 10.29 -6.25
C PRO A 11 -8.01 10.16 -5.04
N TRP A 12 -8.54 9.58 -3.97
CA TRP A 12 -7.78 9.23 -2.79
C TRP A 12 -7.06 7.87 -2.97
N SER A 13 -6.14 7.58 -2.09
CA SER A 13 -5.47 6.28 -1.94
C SER A 13 -4.98 6.14 -0.50
N ALA A 14 -4.66 4.92 -0.06
CA ALA A 14 -4.14 4.71 1.30
C ALA A 14 -2.93 5.61 1.62
N SER A 15 -1.97 5.71 0.69
CA SER A 15 -0.80 6.59 0.86
C SER A 15 -1.17 8.06 0.89
N LYS A 16 -2.16 8.49 0.11
CA LYS A 16 -2.62 9.89 0.07
C LYS A 16 -3.33 10.27 1.37
N VAL A 17 -4.22 9.42 1.87
CA VAL A 17 -4.90 9.57 3.17
C VAL A 17 -3.87 9.62 4.30
N SER A 18 -3.01 8.63 4.39
CA SER A 18 -1.95 8.57 5.41
C SER A 18 -1.03 9.80 5.38
N THR A 19 -0.70 10.31 4.18
CA THR A 19 0.12 11.51 4.04
C THR A 19 -0.58 12.75 4.57
N ALA A 20 -1.87 12.93 4.23
CA ALA A 20 -2.68 14.07 4.70
C ALA A 20 -2.81 14.08 6.22
N LEU A 21 -3.15 12.94 6.82
CA LEU A 21 -3.30 12.79 8.27
C LEU A 21 -1.99 12.98 9.01
N ARG A 22 -0.88 12.47 8.45
CA ARG A 22 0.44 12.61 9.06
C ARG A 22 0.97 14.02 9.03
N CYS A 23 0.90 14.70 7.88
CA CYS A 23 1.42 16.05 7.72
C CYS A 23 0.78 16.75 6.51
N PRO A 24 -0.16 17.69 6.72
CA PRO A 24 -0.75 18.49 5.64
C PRO A 24 0.28 19.16 4.73
N ARG A 25 1.39 19.68 5.26
CA ARG A 25 2.45 20.29 4.44
C ARG A 25 3.08 19.30 3.47
N LEU A 26 3.34 18.06 3.91
CA LEU A 26 3.84 17.00 3.04
C LEU A 26 2.83 16.64 1.94
N PHE A 27 1.53 16.61 2.29
CA PHE A 27 0.48 16.40 1.31
C PHE A 27 0.48 17.48 0.23
N TYR A 28 0.60 18.75 0.63
CA TYR A 28 0.67 19.86 -0.32
C TYR A 28 1.87 19.75 -1.24
N PHE A 29 3.07 19.50 -0.73
CA PHE A 29 4.27 19.29 -1.55
C PHE A 29 4.05 18.22 -2.63
N LYS A 30 3.48 17.07 -2.22
CA LYS A 30 3.33 15.90 -3.13
C LYS A 30 2.18 16.02 -4.12
N TYR A 31 1.01 16.48 -3.66
CA TYR A 31 -0.23 16.31 -4.40
C TYR A 31 -0.86 17.60 -4.89
N VAL A 32 -0.55 18.73 -4.29
CA VAL A 32 -1.08 20.06 -4.67
C VAL A 32 -0.03 20.83 -5.46
N GLU A 33 1.12 21.09 -4.85
CA GLU A 33 2.23 21.83 -5.46
C GLU A 33 3.03 20.96 -6.45
N LYS A 34 2.90 19.62 -6.33
CA LYS A 34 3.55 18.62 -7.20
C LYS A 34 5.05 18.84 -7.33
N ILE A 35 5.69 19.21 -6.23
CA ILE A 35 7.13 19.37 -6.17
C ILE A 35 7.75 17.99 -6.38
N ALA A 36 8.69 17.89 -7.33
CA ALA A 36 9.40 16.64 -7.58
C ALA A 36 10.01 16.11 -6.28
N GLU A 37 9.74 14.85 -5.96
CA GLU A 37 10.35 14.21 -4.80
C GLU A 37 11.86 14.17 -5.03
N PRO A 38 12.67 14.70 -4.10
CA PRO A 38 14.08 14.48 -4.14
C PRO A 38 14.37 12.98 -4.21
N GLU A 39 15.57 12.62 -4.65
CA GLU A 39 15.95 11.24 -4.91
C GLU A 39 15.33 10.24 -3.90
N PRO A 40 14.59 9.22 -4.38
CA PRO A 40 13.95 8.24 -3.51
C PRO A 40 15.00 7.54 -2.64
N MET A 41 14.63 7.25 -1.38
CA MET A 41 15.54 6.52 -0.49
C MET A 41 15.90 5.14 -1.08
N PRO A 42 17.12 4.62 -0.84
CA PRO A 42 17.57 3.32 -1.33
C PRO A 42 16.57 2.20 -1.06
N GLU A 43 15.97 2.18 0.13
CA GLU A 43 14.97 1.18 0.51
C GLU A 43 13.73 1.20 -0.38
N ALA A 44 13.30 2.38 -0.84
CA ALA A 44 12.15 2.53 -1.73
C ALA A 44 12.49 2.03 -3.14
N ARG A 45 13.70 2.29 -3.65
CA ARG A 45 14.16 1.78 -4.95
C ARG A 45 14.29 0.26 -4.93
N ILE A 46 14.92 -0.29 -3.88
CA ILE A 46 15.04 -1.74 -3.68
C ILE A 46 13.64 -2.38 -3.58
N GLY A 47 12.75 -1.79 -2.77
CA GLY A 47 11.38 -2.27 -2.61
C GLY A 47 10.66 -2.35 -3.95
N LYS A 48 10.73 -1.30 -4.75
CA LYS A 48 10.14 -1.28 -6.10
C LYS A 48 10.73 -2.35 -7.01
N ALA A 49 12.05 -2.54 -7.02
CA ALA A 49 12.69 -3.57 -7.81
C ALA A 49 12.24 -4.98 -7.37
N ILE A 50 12.06 -5.23 -6.08
CA ILE A 50 11.53 -6.52 -5.56
C ILE A 50 10.09 -6.76 -6.04
N HIS A 51 9.22 -5.75 -6.01
CA HIS A 51 7.85 -5.88 -6.55
C HIS A 51 7.89 -6.25 -8.04
N VAL A 52 8.74 -5.61 -8.84
CA VAL A 52 8.93 -5.95 -10.26
C VAL A 52 9.41 -7.40 -10.44
N ALA A 53 10.35 -7.88 -9.61
CA ALA A 53 10.80 -9.27 -9.68
C ALA A 53 9.66 -10.26 -9.34
N LEU A 54 8.87 -9.97 -8.32
CA LEU A 54 7.72 -10.78 -7.93
C LEU A 54 6.62 -10.76 -9.00
N GLU A 55 6.30 -9.60 -9.55
CA GLU A 55 5.36 -9.43 -10.65
C GLU A 55 5.72 -10.35 -11.83
N HIS A 56 6.94 -10.23 -12.36
CA HIS A 56 7.41 -11.05 -13.47
C HIS A 56 7.37 -12.54 -13.15
N ALA A 57 7.83 -12.94 -11.95
CA ALA A 57 7.83 -14.35 -11.55
C ALA A 57 6.41 -14.91 -11.43
N LEU A 58 5.46 -14.12 -10.90
CA LEU A 58 4.04 -14.50 -10.78
C LEU A 58 3.33 -14.55 -12.15
N GLN A 59 3.81 -13.77 -13.12
CA GLN A 59 3.35 -13.81 -14.52
C GLN A 59 3.98 -14.96 -15.34
N GLY A 60 4.90 -15.75 -14.75
CA GLY A 60 5.46 -16.95 -15.35
C GLY A 60 6.90 -16.81 -15.85
N THR A 61 7.54 -15.67 -15.68
CA THR A 61 8.99 -15.53 -15.92
C THR A 61 9.76 -16.39 -14.89
N PRO A 62 10.79 -17.15 -15.27
CA PRO A 62 11.60 -17.86 -14.31
C PRO A 62 12.13 -16.91 -13.21
N PRO A 63 12.08 -17.29 -11.91
CA PRO A 63 12.42 -16.39 -10.81
C PRO A 63 13.81 -15.76 -10.91
N THR A 64 14.79 -16.51 -11.41
CA THR A 64 16.16 -16.01 -11.63
C THR A 64 16.23 -14.95 -12.74
N GLU A 65 15.50 -15.13 -13.82
CA GLU A 65 15.40 -14.15 -14.91
C GLU A 65 14.60 -12.92 -14.47
N ALA A 66 13.51 -13.10 -13.74
CA ALA A 66 12.71 -12.00 -13.17
C ALA A 66 13.57 -11.13 -12.24
N ALA A 67 14.35 -11.76 -11.36
CA ALA A 67 15.29 -11.07 -10.49
C ALA A 67 16.37 -10.31 -11.28
N ALA A 68 16.96 -10.93 -12.31
CA ALA A 68 17.98 -10.29 -13.12
C ALA A 68 17.46 -9.04 -13.85
N LYS A 69 16.24 -9.11 -14.41
CA LYS A 69 15.57 -7.96 -15.06
C LYS A 69 15.31 -6.83 -14.08
N ALA A 70 14.80 -7.16 -12.91
CA ALA A 70 14.50 -6.16 -11.88
C ALA A 70 15.76 -5.53 -11.28
N ARG A 71 16.85 -6.30 -11.14
CA ARG A 71 18.15 -5.82 -10.65
C ARG A 71 18.77 -4.75 -11.56
N ALA A 72 18.56 -4.86 -12.87
CA ALA A 72 19.18 -3.99 -13.87
C ALA A 72 18.77 -2.50 -13.73
N VAL A 73 17.70 -2.19 -13.02
CA VAL A 73 17.29 -0.80 -12.77
C VAL A 73 18.00 -0.16 -11.57
N LEU A 74 18.71 -0.96 -10.76
CA LEU A 74 19.49 -0.50 -9.63
C LEU A 74 20.92 -0.22 -10.09
N THR A 75 21.39 1.00 -9.89
CA THR A 75 22.73 1.45 -10.34
C THR A 75 23.79 1.42 -9.23
N ASP A 76 23.34 1.42 -7.97
CA ASP A 76 24.21 1.39 -6.80
C ASP A 76 24.51 -0.05 -6.38
N GLU A 77 25.79 -0.36 -6.12
CA GLU A 77 26.24 -1.71 -5.77
C GLU A 77 25.70 -2.20 -4.42
N HIS A 78 25.53 -1.32 -3.43
CA HIS A 78 24.97 -1.68 -2.14
C HIS A 78 23.48 -2.00 -2.26
N GLU A 79 22.74 -1.25 -3.10
CA GLU A 79 21.35 -1.54 -3.40
C GLU A 79 21.20 -2.88 -4.11
N GLN A 80 22.08 -3.16 -5.08
CA GLN A 80 22.11 -4.43 -5.79
C GLN A 80 22.39 -5.60 -4.83
N ALA A 81 23.38 -5.48 -3.95
CA ALA A 81 23.72 -6.51 -2.97
C ALA A 81 22.56 -6.78 -2.00
N ARG A 82 21.87 -5.73 -1.54
CA ARG A 82 20.69 -5.86 -0.68
C ARG A 82 19.51 -6.47 -1.43
N PHE A 83 19.30 -6.07 -2.68
CA PHE A 83 18.29 -6.67 -3.55
C PHE A 83 18.55 -8.17 -3.74
N ASP A 84 19.79 -8.56 -4.06
CA ASP A 84 20.18 -9.96 -4.25
C ASP A 84 19.85 -10.82 -3.01
N THR A 85 20.10 -10.28 -1.81
CA THR A 85 19.76 -10.93 -0.54
C THR A 85 18.25 -11.15 -0.39
N LEU A 86 17.43 -10.19 -0.75
CA LEU A 86 15.98 -10.23 -0.60
C LEU A 86 15.32 -11.13 -1.66
N THR A 87 15.83 -11.13 -2.90
CA THR A 87 15.24 -11.90 -4.02
C THR A 87 15.42 -13.40 -3.89
N VAL A 88 16.29 -13.90 -3.00
CA VAL A 88 16.37 -15.35 -2.69
C VAL A 88 15.01 -15.96 -2.32
N GLY A 89 14.10 -15.15 -1.77
CA GLY A 89 12.73 -15.57 -1.42
C GLY A 89 11.75 -15.67 -2.58
N VAL A 90 12.04 -15.08 -3.74
CA VAL A 90 11.09 -15.00 -4.87
C VAL A 90 10.74 -16.40 -5.41
N GLY A 91 11.75 -17.25 -5.66
CA GLY A 91 11.53 -18.62 -6.13
C GLY A 91 10.64 -19.45 -5.18
N PRO A 92 11.03 -19.61 -3.90
CA PRO A 92 10.22 -20.33 -2.92
C PRO A 92 8.80 -19.77 -2.75
N PHE A 93 8.62 -18.45 -2.81
CA PHE A 93 7.29 -17.85 -2.79
C PHE A 93 6.47 -18.25 -4.01
N THR A 94 7.05 -18.13 -5.21
CA THR A 94 6.39 -18.50 -6.48
C THR A 94 5.99 -19.96 -6.50
N GLU A 95 6.84 -20.88 -6.00
CA GLU A 95 6.52 -22.31 -5.88
C GLU A 95 5.33 -22.56 -4.95
N ARG A 96 5.30 -21.91 -3.77
CA ARG A 96 4.17 -22.01 -2.83
C ARG A 96 2.87 -21.51 -3.46
N ILE A 97 2.92 -20.39 -4.18
CA ILE A 97 1.76 -19.86 -4.89
C ILE A 97 1.30 -20.80 -6.00
N ASN A 98 2.20 -21.39 -6.77
CA ASN A 98 1.85 -22.36 -7.80
C ASN A 98 1.21 -23.62 -7.20
N LYS A 99 1.70 -24.07 -6.04
CA LYS A 99 1.06 -25.18 -5.29
C LYS A 99 -0.34 -24.78 -4.82
N PHE A 100 -0.50 -23.61 -4.22
CA PHE A 100 -1.80 -23.08 -3.80
C PHE A 100 -2.79 -22.99 -4.98
N ARG A 101 -2.35 -22.44 -6.11
CA ARG A 101 -3.18 -22.32 -7.33
C ARG A 101 -3.70 -23.66 -7.80
N ARG A 102 -2.86 -24.70 -7.82
CA ARG A 102 -3.26 -26.07 -8.20
C ARG A 102 -4.23 -26.67 -7.18
N GLN A 103 -3.92 -26.57 -5.89
CA GLN A 103 -4.72 -27.16 -4.82
C GLN A 103 -6.11 -26.52 -4.69
N ARG A 104 -6.21 -25.20 -4.84
CA ARG A 104 -7.45 -24.45 -4.75
C ARG A 104 -8.16 -24.26 -6.10
N ARG A 105 -7.61 -24.81 -7.19
CA ARG A 105 -8.15 -24.65 -8.55
C ARG A 105 -8.44 -23.16 -8.83
N VAL A 106 -7.43 -22.30 -8.61
CA VAL A 106 -7.54 -20.86 -8.82
C VAL A 106 -8.02 -20.58 -10.25
N GLN A 107 -9.14 -19.89 -10.36
CA GLN A 107 -9.78 -19.58 -11.64
C GLN A 107 -9.20 -18.32 -12.28
N ARG A 108 -8.80 -17.36 -11.45
CA ARG A 108 -8.21 -16.11 -11.92
C ARG A 108 -7.12 -15.65 -10.97
N GLN A 109 -5.98 -15.28 -11.53
CA GLN A 109 -4.92 -14.54 -10.87
C GLN A 109 -4.81 -13.17 -11.52
N VAL A 110 -4.63 -12.14 -10.72
CA VAL A 110 -4.24 -10.80 -11.18
C VAL A 110 -3.00 -10.37 -10.42
N VAL A 111 -2.11 -9.63 -11.07
CA VAL A 111 -0.85 -9.13 -10.50
C VAL A 111 -0.75 -7.65 -10.83
N GLU A 112 -0.30 -6.82 -9.88
CA GLU A 112 -0.23 -5.36 -10.01
C GLU A 112 -1.55 -4.78 -10.54
N PHE A 113 -2.65 -5.19 -9.91
CA PHE A 113 -3.97 -4.92 -10.44
C PHE A 113 -4.53 -3.59 -9.92
N ALA A 114 -4.69 -2.65 -10.85
CA ALA A 114 -5.18 -1.31 -10.58
C ALA A 114 -6.72 -1.29 -10.43
N LEU A 115 -7.19 -0.86 -9.28
CA LEU A 115 -8.60 -0.80 -8.90
C LEU A 115 -9.02 0.61 -8.50
N ALA A 116 -10.24 0.99 -8.84
CA ALA A 116 -10.84 2.23 -8.37
C ALA A 116 -12.34 2.07 -8.11
N VAL A 117 -12.84 2.90 -7.22
CA VAL A 117 -14.27 3.05 -6.94
C VAL A 117 -14.69 4.51 -7.03
N ARG A 118 -15.95 4.72 -7.33
CA ARG A 118 -16.63 6.00 -7.23
C ARG A 118 -16.93 6.35 -5.78
N GLU A 119 -17.53 7.48 -5.58
CA GLU A 119 -18.01 7.97 -4.29
C GLU A 119 -19.01 7.01 -3.61
N ASP A 120 -19.87 6.36 -4.38
CA ASP A 120 -20.83 5.37 -3.93
C ASP A 120 -20.22 3.96 -3.74
N LEU A 121 -18.90 3.86 -3.82
CA LEU A 121 -18.11 2.63 -3.75
C LEU A 121 -18.40 1.63 -4.87
N THR A 122 -19.05 2.02 -5.96
CA THR A 122 -19.14 1.19 -7.16
C THR A 122 -17.84 1.24 -7.96
N SER A 123 -17.50 0.11 -8.61
CA SER A 123 -16.26 0.02 -9.40
C SER A 123 -16.25 1.00 -10.59
N THR A 124 -15.08 1.58 -10.87
CA THR A 124 -14.83 2.42 -12.05
C THR A 124 -13.43 2.17 -12.60
N ALA A 125 -13.09 2.75 -13.75
CA ALA A 125 -11.75 2.64 -14.29
C ALA A 125 -10.75 3.45 -13.43
N PHE A 126 -9.51 2.95 -13.32
CA PHE A 126 -8.48 3.53 -12.44
C PHE A 126 -8.18 5.01 -12.72
N TYR A 127 -8.25 5.42 -13.99
CA TYR A 127 -8.02 6.80 -14.44
C TYR A 127 -9.31 7.53 -14.81
N ALA A 128 -10.47 7.01 -14.42
CA ALA A 128 -11.73 7.69 -14.67
C ALA A 128 -11.82 9.02 -13.89
N GLY A 129 -12.45 10.02 -14.49
CA GLY A 129 -12.62 11.33 -13.84
C GLY A 129 -13.54 11.30 -12.61
N ASP A 130 -14.33 10.25 -12.46
CA ASP A 130 -15.23 9.98 -11.33
C ASP A 130 -14.62 9.02 -10.29
N ALA A 131 -13.33 8.66 -10.42
CA ALA A 131 -12.65 7.85 -9.43
C ALA A 131 -12.52 8.63 -8.11
N TYR A 132 -13.04 8.06 -7.02
CA TYR A 132 -12.98 8.64 -5.69
C TYR A 132 -11.87 8.05 -4.82
N TYR A 133 -11.75 6.71 -4.82
CA TYR A 133 -10.67 6.00 -4.15
C TYR A 133 -10.06 4.96 -5.07
N ARG A 134 -8.74 4.78 -5.01
CA ARG A 134 -8.02 3.84 -5.85
C ARG A 134 -6.82 3.21 -5.15
N GLY A 135 -6.43 2.04 -5.61
CA GLY A 135 -5.25 1.32 -5.15
C GLY A 135 -4.79 0.29 -6.17
N ILE A 136 -3.56 -0.16 -6.02
CA ILE A 136 -2.99 -1.26 -6.79
C ILE A 136 -2.76 -2.41 -5.83
N ILE A 137 -3.30 -3.58 -6.17
CA ILE A 137 -3.13 -4.82 -5.41
C ILE A 137 -1.97 -5.58 -6.03
N ASP A 138 -0.97 -5.95 -5.22
CA ASP A 138 0.20 -6.66 -5.70
C ASP A 138 -0.19 -7.98 -6.37
N VAL A 139 -1.01 -8.80 -5.71
CA VAL A 139 -1.58 -10.00 -6.31
C VAL A 139 -2.88 -10.44 -5.66
N ALA A 140 -3.83 -10.94 -6.46
CA ALA A 140 -5.04 -11.55 -5.96
C ALA A 140 -5.39 -12.84 -6.72
N TYR A 141 -6.05 -13.76 -6.02
CA TYR A 141 -6.44 -15.08 -6.48
C TYR A 141 -7.93 -15.33 -6.22
N LEU A 142 -8.72 -15.49 -7.29
CA LEU A 142 -10.11 -15.91 -7.19
C LEU A 142 -10.19 -17.42 -7.32
N TYR A 143 -10.81 -18.09 -6.37
CA TYR A 143 -11.06 -19.53 -6.36
C TYR A 143 -12.47 -19.84 -5.85
N ASP A 144 -13.01 -20.99 -6.26
CA ASP A 144 -14.38 -21.43 -5.94
C ASP A 144 -15.45 -20.36 -6.23
N GLN A 145 -15.18 -19.45 -7.18
CA GLN A 145 -16.04 -18.33 -7.61
C GLN A 145 -16.42 -17.32 -6.52
N GLN A 146 -16.23 -17.63 -5.24
CA GLN A 146 -16.69 -16.85 -4.10
C GLN A 146 -15.58 -16.46 -3.11
N HIS A 147 -14.36 -16.96 -3.33
CA HIS A 147 -13.25 -16.74 -2.43
C HIS A 147 -12.16 -15.93 -3.11
N LEU A 148 -11.75 -14.85 -2.48
CA LEU A 148 -10.66 -14.01 -2.95
C LEU A 148 -9.53 -13.97 -1.92
N ALA A 149 -8.34 -14.38 -2.31
CA ALA A 149 -7.12 -14.20 -1.52
C ALA A 149 -6.29 -13.07 -2.12
N ILE A 150 -5.96 -12.07 -1.31
CA ILE A 150 -5.13 -10.92 -1.68
C ILE A 150 -3.82 -11.05 -0.93
N VAL A 151 -2.69 -10.84 -1.60
CA VAL A 151 -1.37 -10.82 -0.96
C VAL A 151 -0.70 -9.49 -1.28
N ASP A 152 -0.25 -8.83 -0.22
CA ASP A 152 0.54 -7.60 -0.27
C ASP A 152 2.00 -7.93 0.09
N HIS A 153 2.94 -7.47 -0.72
CA HIS A 153 4.36 -7.73 -0.54
C HIS A 153 5.03 -6.60 0.24
N LYS A 154 5.69 -6.95 1.34
CA LYS A 154 6.43 -6.00 2.18
C LYS A 154 7.92 -6.35 2.22
N THR A 155 8.75 -5.41 1.79
CA THR A 155 10.22 -5.54 1.75
C THR A 155 10.89 -4.94 2.99
N GLY A 156 10.16 -4.11 3.73
CA GLY A 156 10.63 -3.43 4.93
C GLY A 156 10.59 -4.28 6.19
N VAL A 157 10.78 -3.62 7.32
CA VAL A 157 10.67 -4.22 8.66
C VAL A 157 9.23 -4.66 8.90
N ARG A 158 9.08 -5.82 9.56
CA ARG A 158 7.76 -6.32 9.93
C ARG A 158 7.08 -5.36 10.90
N LEU A 159 5.95 -4.83 10.47
CA LEU A 159 5.13 -3.91 11.25
C LEU A 159 3.92 -4.65 11.85
N PRO A 160 3.43 -4.22 13.01
CA PRO A 160 2.16 -4.72 13.54
C PRO A 160 1.02 -4.50 12.53
N PRO A 161 0.10 -5.47 12.35
CA PRO A 161 -1.01 -5.38 11.39
C PRO A 161 -1.85 -4.11 11.55
N VAL A 162 -1.98 -3.59 12.78
CA VAL A 162 -2.72 -2.34 13.06
C VAL A 162 -2.16 -1.14 12.29
N MET A 163 -0.84 -1.10 12.05
CA MET A 163 -0.21 0.02 11.32
C MET A 163 -0.46 -0.04 9.80
N MET A 164 -0.95 -1.15 9.28
CA MET A 164 -1.26 -1.35 7.86
C MET A 164 -2.76 -1.45 7.62
N ARG A 165 -3.58 -1.36 8.68
CA ARG A 165 -5.03 -1.61 8.61
C ARG A 165 -5.69 -0.80 7.51
N ASP A 166 -5.47 0.51 7.45
CA ASP A 166 -6.14 1.38 6.48
C ASP A 166 -5.84 1.01 5.03
N GLN A 167 -4.61 0.58 4.73
CA GLN A 167 -4.24 0.09 3.40
C GLN A 167 -4.97 -1.22 3.09
N LEU A 168 -4.98 -2.15 4.03
CA LEU A 168 -5.56 -3.48 3.86
C LEU A 168 -7.09 -3.41 3.77
N ASP A 169 -7.74 -2.59 4.60
CA ASP A 169 -9.17 -2.32 4.54
C ASP A 169 -9.55 -1.68 3.20
N GLY A 170 -8.74 -0.74 2.70
CA GLY A 170 -8.90 -0.15 1.38
C GLY A 170 -8.83 -1.19 0.25
N TYR A 171 -7.92 -2.17 0.33
CA TYR A 171 -7.86 -3.26 -0.64
C TYR A 171 -9.11 -4.15 -0.60
N LEU A 172 -9.65 -4.42 0.59
CA LEU A 172 -10.89 -5.20 0.73
C LEU A 172 -12.09 -4.47 0.11
N VAL A 173 -12.25 -3.17 0.37
CA VAL A 173 -13.32 -2.35 -0.22
C VAL A 173 -13.22 -2.33 -1.75
N LEU A 174 -12.04 -2.04 -2.30
CA LEU A 174 -11.80 -2.06 -3.74
C LEU A 174 -12.10 -3.42 -4.35
N SER A 175 -11.68 -4.49 -3.67
CA SER A 175 -11.88 -5.87 -4.13
C SER A 175 -13.33 -6.29 -4.11
N ALA A 176 -14.09 -5.95 -3.06
CA ALA A 176 -15.51 -6.24 -2.96
C ALA A 176 -16.32 -5.54 -4.07
N ALA A 177 -15.96 -4.30 -4.39
CA ALA A 177 -16.59 -3.55 -5.48
C ALA A 177 -16.32 -4.18 -6.86
N TRP A 178 -15.12 -4.73 -7.06
CA TRP A 178 -14.69 -5.25 -8.35
C TRP A 178 -15.09 -6.72 -8.58
N TRP A 179 -14.84 -7.60 -7.58
CA TRP A 179 -15.20 -9.03 -7.65
C TRP A 179 -16.55 -9.29 -7.02
N ARG A 180 -17.61 -8.91 -7.70
CA ARG A 180 -19.01 -8.96 -7.20
C ARG A 180 -19.50 -10.36 -6.83
N SER A 181 -18.86 -11.42 -7.32
CA SER A 181 -19.14 -12.80 -6.92
C SER A 181 -18.48 -13.21 -5.61
N ALA A 182 -17.40 -12.53 -5.20
CA ALA A 182 -16.69 -12.86 -3.97
C ALA A 182 -17.55 -12.60 -2.74
N ARG A 183 -17.46 -13.51 -1.76
CA ARG A 183 -18.20 -13.46 -0.48
C ARG A 183 -17.27 -13.54 0.71
N THR A 184 -16.10 -14.13 0.53
CA THR A 184 -15.10 -14.31 1.56
C THR A 184 -13.73 -13.88 1.04
N PHE A 185 -13.03 -13.11 1.84
CA PHE A 185 -11.77 -12.47 1.48
C PHE A 185 -10.70 -12.84 2.50
N TRP A 186 -9.49 -13.13 2.04
CA TRP A 186 -8.30 -13.33 2.86
C TRP A 186 -7.26 -12.28 2.48
N LEU A 187 -6.63 -11.72 3.49
CA LEU A 187 -5.47 -10.86 3.32
C LEU A 187 -4.21 -11.59 3.78
N GLY A 188 -3.24 -11.69 2.91
CA GLY A 188 -1.91 -12.20 3.20
C GLY A 188 -0.89 -11.07 3.12
N ILE A 189 -0.01 -10.97 4.11
CA ILE A 189 1.16 -10.10 4.04
C ILE A 189 2.37 -10.99 3.81
N HIS A 190 3.00 -10.82 2.65
CA HIS A 190 4.24 -11.52 2.32
C HIS A 190 5.43 -10.66 2.76
N TRP A 191 6.03 -11.05 3.86
CA TRP A 191 7.27 -10.48 4.37
C TRP A 191 8.45 -11.04 3.59
N VAL A 192 8.92 -10.32 2.58
CA VAL A 192 9.93 -10.81 1.64
C VAL A 192 11.22 -11.20 2.36
N ALA A 193 11.70 -10.37 3.29
CA ALA A 193 12.94 -10.62 4.04
C ALA A 193 12.89 -11.91 4.89
N SER A 194 11.77 -12.19 5.54
CA SER A 194 11.58 -13.40 6.34
C SER A 194 11.01 -14.58 5.55
N ARG A 195 10.62 -14.37 4.30
CA ARG A 195 10.00 -15.38 3.42
C ARG A 195 8.70 -15.95 3.98
N ALA A 196 8.04 -15.22 4.85
CA ALA A 196 6.81 -15.64 5.51
C ALA A 196 5.60 -14.98 4.88
N VAL A 197 4.47 -15.69 4.84
CA VAL A 197 3.16 -15.10 4.53
C VAL A 197 2.29 -15.24 5.77
N GLU A 198 1.81 -14.11 6.25
CA GLU A 198 0.86 -14.04 7.37
C GLU A 198 -0.52 -13.79 6.82
N TRP A 199 -1.45 -14.66 7.19
CA TRP A 199 -2.84 -14.55 6.75
C TRP A 199 -3.70 -13.97 7.85
N SER A 200 -4.58 -13.03 7.50
CA SER A 200 -5.67 -12.61 8.37
C SER A 200 -6.70 -13.73 8.53
N PRO A 201 -7.55 -13.70 9.57
CA PRO A 201 -8.83 -14.39 9.53
C PRO A 201 -9.60 -14.02 8.26
N PRO A 202 -10.47 -14.92 7.75
CA PRO A 202 -11.34 -14.58 6.63
C PRO A 202 -12.27 -13.44 6.98
N VAL A 203 -12.49 -12.55 6.02
CA VAL A 203 -13.39 -11.40 6.11
C VAL A 203 -14.58 -11.64 5.19
N THR A 204 -15.77 -11.40 5.66
CA THR A 204 -17.01 -11.53 4.88
C THR A 204 -17.34 -10.24 4.14
N LEU A 205 -18.15 -10.35 3.09
CA LEU A 205 -18.67 -9.18 2.37
C LEU A 205 -19.47 -8.25 3.31
N ALA A 206 -20.22 -8.81 4.26
CA ALA A 206 -20.97 -8.03 5.25
C ALA A 206 -20.02 -7.20 6.13
N GLU A 207 -18.95 -7.80 6.66
CA GLU A 207 -17.96 -7.06 7.46
C GLU A 207 -17.28 -5.93 6.66
N ILE A 208 -17.05 -6.14 5.35
CA ILE A 208 -16.52 -5.07 4.49
C ILE A 208 -17.54 -3.93 4.39
N SER A 209 -18.80 -4.23 4.12
CA SER A 209 -19.86 -3.23 3.96
C SER A 209 -20.19 -2.48 5.26
N ASP A 210 -20.25 -3.22 6.37
CA ASP A 210 -20.76 -2.66 7.64
C ASP A 210 -19.69 -1.94 8.45
N ARG A 211 -18.42 -2.26 8.23
CA ARG A 211 -17.31 -1.72 9.05
C ARG A 211 -16.20 -1.09 8.22
N MET A 212 -15.67 -1.79 7.20
CA MET A 212 -14.46 -1.32 6.51
C MET A 212 -14.75 -0.18 5.54
N ALA A 213 -15.87 -0.25 4.82
CA ALA A 213 -16.28 0.80 3.91
C ALA A 213 -16.60 2.12 4.64
N PRO A 214 -17.39 2.14 5.72
CA PRO A 214 -17.56 3.34 6.55
C PRO A 214 -16.24 3.89 7.08
N ASN A 215 -15.38 3.04 7.67
CA ASN A 215 -14.07 3.48 8.18
C ASN A 215 -13.19 4.11 7.10
N LEU A 216 -13.20 3.54 5.88
CA LEU A 216 -12.46 4.12 4.76
C LEU A 216 -12.98 5.52 4.42
N LEU A 217 -14.31 5.71 4.37
CA LEU A 217 -14.92 7.01 4.08
C LEU A 217 -14.62 8.03 5.18
N ASP A 218 -14.70 7.62 6.43
CA ASP A 218 -14.37 8.48 7.59
C ASP A 218 -12.89 8.91 7.57
N ASN A 219 -11.97 8.00 7.24
CA ASN A 219 -10.56 8.30 7.11
C ASN A 219 -10.27 9.26 5.93
N ILE A 220 -10.98 9.13 4.82
CA ILE A 220 -10.89 10.06 3.70
C ILE A 220 -11.40 11.44 4.11
N GLU A 221 -12.53 11.51 4.81
CA GLU A 221 -13.10 12.76 5.28
C GLU A 221 -12.17 13.45 6.28
N ALA A 222 -11.60 12.70 7.24
CA ALA A 222 -10.62 13.22 8.19
C ALA A 222 -9.35 13.74 7.48
N ALA A 223 -8.88 13.02 6.44
CA ALA A 223 -7.75 13.45 5.63
C ALA A 223 -8.06 14.74 4.85
N ALA A 224 -9.26 14.85 4.27
CA ALA A 224 -9.72 16.03 3.56
C ALA A 224 -9.80 17.22 4.50
N LEU A 225 -10.36 17.04 5.70
CA LEU A 225 -10.42 18.08 6.73
C LEU A 225 -9.03 18.52 7.17
N ALA A 226 -8.09 17.58 7.35
CA ALA A 226 -6.73 17.90 7.76
C ALA A 226 -6.00 18.82 6.78
N VAL A 227 -6.31 18.74 5.49
CA VAL A 227 -5.65 19.56 4.45
C VAL A 227 -6.46 20.78 4.00
N ASP A 228 -7.72 20.90 4.39
CA ASP A 228 -8.60 22.00 4.00
C ASP A 228 -8.09 23.37 4.49
N ASP A 229 -7.53 23.42 5.70
CA ASP A 229 -6.96 24.63 6.29
C ASP A 229 -5.59 25.03 5.72
N GLY A 230 -5.15 24.39 4.66
CA GLY A 230 -3.89 24.68 3.98
C GLY A 230 -2.69 23.88 4.47
N PRO A 231 -1.49 24.26 4.04
CA PRO A 231 -0.28 23.47 4.19
C PRO A 231 0.37 23.59 5.58
N ARG A 232 -0.36 23.28 6.64
CA ARG A 232 0.17 23.32 8.03
C ARG A 232 1.21 22.22 8.22
N THR A 233 2.29 22.56 8.92
CA THR A 233 3.29 21.59 9.33
C THR A 233 2.80 20.78 10.54
N ASN A 234 3.17 19.52 10.60
CA ASN A 234 2.97 18.66 11.75
C ASN A 234 4.29 17.97 12.08
N PRO A 235 5.19 18.62 12.85
CA PRO A 235 6.48 18.06 13.20
C PRO A 235 6.36 16.77 14.02
N GLY A 236 7.27 15.82 13.77
CA GLY A 236 7.31 14.54 14.47
C GLY A 236 8.47 13.67 13.99
N PRO A 237 8.60 12.43 14.50
CA PRO A 237 9.71 11.52 14.17
C PRO A 237 9.83 11.23 12.67
N TRP A 238 8.75 11.35 11.94
CA TRP A 238 8.73 11.20 10.47
C TRP A 238 9.49 12.29 9.73
N CYS A 239 9.77 13.45 10.37
CA CYS A 239 10.50 14.55 9.76
C CYS A 239 11.96 14.18 9.45
N ASP A 240 12.57 13.28 10.20
CA ASP A 240 13.94 12.82 9.95
C ASP A 240 14.10 12.09 8.62
N ARG A 241 13.04 11.47 8.15
CA ARG A 241 12.99 10.75 6.87
C ARG A 241 12.13 11.44 5.82
N CYS A 242 11.78 12.71 6.04
CA CYS A 242 10.96 13.47 5.09
C CYS A 242 11.80 13.92 3.90
N ALA A 243 11.42 13.48 2.70
CA ALA A 243 12.11 13.86 1.47
C ALA A 243 12.13 15.38 1.24
N TYR A 244 11.13 16.11 1.74
CA TYR A 244 11.01 17.56 1.59
C TYR A 244 11.53 18.35 2.79
N ARG A 245 12.31 17.73 3.68
CA ARG A 245 12.82 18.37 4.90
C ARG A 245 13.51 19.70 4.61
N LYS A 246 14.32 19.76 3.57
CA LYS A 246 15.07 20.98 3.18
C LYS A 246 14.19 22.15 2.73
N LEU A 247 12.97 21.86 2.29
CA LEU A 247 12.00 22.84 1.82
C LEU A 247 10.96 23.20 2.91
N CYS A 248 10.94 22.46 4.00
CA CYS A 248 9.90 22.59 5.03
C CYS A 248 10.25 23.72 6.01
N PRO A 249 9.31 24.66 6.27
CA PRO A 249 9.54 25.72 7.25
C PRO A 249 9.88 25.20 8.66
N ALA A 250 9.26 24.09 9.06
CA ALA A 250 9.51 23.46 10.36
C ALA A 250 10.84 22.67 10.44
N SER A 251 11.61 22.61 9.37
CA SER A 251 12.89 21.90 9.38
C SER A 251 13.96 22.54 10.27
N GLN A 252 13.76 23.83 10.59
CA GLN A 252 14.63 24.61 11.47
C GLN A 252 14.25 24.47 12.95
N GLU A 253 13.04 24.04 13.22
CA GLU A 253 12.58 23.73 14.57
C GLU A 253 13.07 22.31 14.91
N ARG A 254 13.98 22.21 15.89
CA ARG A 254 14.36 20.89 16.41
C ARG A 254 13.13 20.29 17.08
N TRP A 255 12.66 19.17 16.55
CA TRP A 255 11.77 18.30 17.30
C TRP A 255 12.59 17.69 18.44
N GLU A 256 12.33 18.12 19.66
CA GLU A 256 12.87 17.48 20.86
C GLU A 256 11.92 16.34 21.22
N PRO A 257 12.44 15.09 21.35
CA PRO A 257 11.63 14.00 21.86
C PRO A 257 11.07 14.43 23.22
N VAL A 258 9.79 14.26 23.43
CA VAL A 258 9.24 14.35 24.78
C VAL A 258 9.78 13.11 25.48
N ASP A 259 10.72 13.29 26.41
CA ASP A 259 11.11 12.25 27.34
C ASP A 259 9.86 11.95 28.17
N TYR A 260 9.25 10.81 27.87
CA TYR A 260 8.32 10.20 28.81
C TYR A 260 9.20 9.67 29.94
N ASP A 261 9.29 10.46 30.99
CA ASP A 261 9.83 9.95 32.26
C ASP A 261 8.99 8.73 32.64
N ASP A 262 9.60 7.55 32.56
CA ASP A 262 9.08 6.32 33.14
C ASP A 262 9.15 6.38 34.68
N ASP A 263 8.56 7.42 35.24
CA ASP A 263 8.35 7.56 36.66
C ASP A 263 6.93 7.11 37.00
N GLU A 264 6.71 5.82 37.09
CA GLU A 264 5.72 5.27 38.02
C GLU A 264 6.26 3.99 38.65
N ASP A 265 6.50 4.14 39.97
CA ASP A 265 6.82 3.08 40.95
C ASP A 265 5.81 1.90 41.00
#